data_0467133541623081314a94bbbdab7bf6
#
_entry.id   0467133541623081314a94bbbdab7bf6
#
_cell.length_a   1.000
_cell.length_b   1.000
_cell.length_c   1.000
_cell.angle_alpha   90.00
_cell.angle_beta   90.00
_cell.angle_gamma   90.00
#
_symmetry.space_group_name_H-M   'P 1'
#
loop_
_entity.id
_entity.type
_entity.pdbx_description
1 polymer ?
#
loop_
_entity_poly.entity_id
_entity_poly.type
_entity_poly.pdbx_seq_one_letter_code
_entity_poly.pdbx_strand_id
1 'polypeptide(L)'
;SEEVEWSSKEKRLAAAGVASLAIGAYFTVFSTEKIVAAFGLSKIIGGLFITAPVAALPEIFATWYVARSGQITSGVTSVIGDHTVTMTLAFIPLTIVGMTINDFQLFWVTLSFVALMPALYAAFIWWGHKGFRLWQVFALPVVYAFYLVLLVVWVQPFGTGG
;
A
#
# COMPACT_ATOMS: atom_id res chain seq x y z
N SER A 1 -5.81 29.61 -14.92
CA SER A 1 -4.99 28.62 -14.21
C SER A 1 -3.80 29.37 -13.68
N GLU A 2 -3.71 29.55 -12.35
CA GLU A 2 -2.51 30.06 -11.71
C GLU A 2 -1.41 29.02 -11.92
N GLU A 3 -0.41 29.33 -12.73
CA GLU A 3 0.81 28.54 -12.81
C GLU A 3 1.53 28.68 -11.47
N VAL A 4 1.57 27.60 -10.72
CA VAL A 4 2.32 27.54 -9.45
C VAL A 4 3.81 27.56 -9.79
N GLU A 5 4.44 28.74 -9.75
CA GLU A 5 5.89 28.87 -9.90
C GLU A 5 6.60 28.38 -8.63
N TRP A 6 7.20 27.22 -8.72
CA TRP A 6 8.00 26.64 -7.62
C TRP A 6 9.27 27.42 -7.42
N SER A 7 9.49 27.88 -6.21
CA SER A 7 10.74 28.53 -5.82
C SER A 7 11.93 27.54 -5.86
N SER A 8 13.14 28.05 -6.00
CA SER A 8 14.35 27.21 -6.01
C SER A 8 14.51 26.40 -4.71
N LYS A 9 14.01 26.91 -3.59
CA LYS A 9 13.98 26.20 -2.30
C LYS A 9 13.03 25.02 -2.33
N GLU A 10 11.83 25.18 -2.87
CA GLU A 10 10.83 24.11 -3.00
C GLU A 10 11.30 23.01 -3.93
N LYS A 11 11.91 23.34 -5.06
CA LYS A 11 12.52 22.37 -5.97
C LYS A 11 13.61 21.54 -5.29
N ARG A 12 14.48 22.17 -4.47
CA ARG A 12 15.52 21.45 -3.71
C ARG A 12 14.92 20.54 -2.63
N LEU A 13 13.89 21.00 -1.93
CA LEU A 13 13.19 20.19 -0.92
C LEU A 13 12.49 19.00 -1.56
N ALA A 14 11.84 19.19 -2.69
CA ALA A 14 11.20 18.11 -3.44
C ALA A 14 12.24 17.06 -3.91
N ALA A 15 13.36 17.52 -4.48
CA ALA A 15 14.43 16.63 -4.91
C ALA A 15 15.06 15.85 -3.74
N ALA A 16 15.30 16.51 -2.60
CA ALA A 16 15.78 15.87 -1.38
C ALA A 16 14.78 14.86 -0.84
N GLY A 17 13.47 15.18 -0.87
CA GLY A 17 12.40 14.27 -0.49
C GLY A 17 12.37 13.01 -1.36
N VAL A 18 12.42 13.17 -2.68
CA VAL A 18 12.46 12.03 -3.62
C VAL A 18 13.70 11.16 -3.39
N ALA A 19 14.88 11.78 -3.23
CA ALA A 19 16.11 11.06 -2.93
C ALA A 19 16.01 10.28 -1.61
N SER A 20 15.46 10.90 -0.56
CA SER A 20 15.25 10.26 0.74
C SER A 20 14.29 9.09 0.66
N LEU A 21 13.21 9.21 -0.11
CA LEU A 21 12.25 8.11 -0.35
C LEU A 21 12.92 6.95 -1.09
N ALA A 22 13.71 7.22 -2.12
CA ALA A 22 14.43 6.17 -2.87
C ALA A 22 15.43 5.42 -1.98
N ILE A 23 16.20 6.15 -1.17
CA ILE A 23 17.14 5.57 -0.20
C ILE A 23 16.38 4.76 0.86
N GLY A 24 15.30 5.31 1.41
CA GLY A 24 14.46 4.63 2.40
C GLY A 24 13.85 3.34 1.85
N ALA A 25 13.32 3.37 0.62
CA ALA A 25 12.77 2.19 -0.06
C ALA A 25 13.85 1.10 -0.24
N TYR A 26 15.04 1.47 -0.70
CA TYR A 26 16.16 0.53 -0.82
C TYR A 26 16.51 -0.13 0.51
N PHE A 27 16.69 0.66 1.58
CA PHE A 27 17.01 0.11 2.91
C PHE A 27 15.86 -0.73 3.48
N THR A 28 14.63 -0.39 3.22
CA THR A 28 13.47 -1.19 3.66
C THR A 28 13.52 -2.58 3.04
N VAL A 29 13.69 -2.69 1.71
CA VAL A 29 13.79 -3.98 1.02
C VAL A 29 15.00 -4.76 1.52
N PHE A 30 16.17 -4.13 1.56
CA PHE A 30 17.41 -4.76 2.01
C PHE A 30 17.31 -5.29 3.45
N SER A 31 16.75 -4.50 4.37
CA SER A 31 16.57 -4.90 5.76
C SER A 31 15.55 -6.03 5.89
N THR A 32 14.45 -5.97 5.12
CA THR A 32 13.45 -7.04 5.11
C THR A 32 14.05 -8.37 4.64
N GLU A 33 14.85 -8.37 3.58
CA GLU A 33 15.53 -9.58 3.11
C GLU A 33 16.46 -10.18 4.17
N LYS A 34 17.20 -9.34 4.89
CA LYS A 34 18.05 -9.76 6.00
C LYS A 34 17.26 -10.37 7.16
N ILE A 35 16.16 -9.73 7.55
CA ILE A 35 15.28 -10.24 8.62
C ILE A 35 14.65 -11.56 8.21
N VAL A 36 14.10 -11.64 7.01
CA VAL A 36 13.50 -12.86 6.46
C VAL A 36 14.49 -14.01 6.45
N ALA A 37 15.72 -13.76 5.98
CA ALA A 37 16.77 -14.77 5.96
C ALA A 37 17.21 -15.21 7.37
N ALA A 38 17.35 -14.25 8.30
CA ALA A 38 17.76 -14.54 9.68
C ALA A 38 16.74 -15.38 10.46
N PHE A 39 15.45 -15.19 10.18
CA PHE A 39 14.36 -15.92 10.84
C PHE A 39 13.87 -17.13 10.05
N GLY A 40 14.44 -17.43 8.89
CA GLY A 40 14.00 -18.53 8.03
C GLY A 40 12.57 -18.35 7.49
N LEU A 41 12.12 -17.10 7.36
CA LEU A 41 10.78 -16.78 6.86
C LEU A 41 10.76 -16.77 5.32
N SER A 42 9.58 -16.98 4.74
CA SER A 42 9.44 -16.81 3.30
C SER A 42 9.49 -15.32 2.89
N LYS A 43 9.97 -15.04 1.67
CA LYS A 43 9.98 -13.66 1.12
C LYS A 43 8.59 -13.05 1.02
N ILE A 44 7.56 -13.89 0.84
CA ILE A 44 6.16 -13.47 0.82
C ILE A 44 5.76 -12.86 2.16
N ILE A 45 6.12 -13.52 3.27
CA ILE A 45 5.87 -13.01 4.63
C ILE A 45 6.58 -11.69 4.86
N GLY A 46 7.86 -11.59 4.49
CA GLY A 46 8.61 -10.34 4.58
C GLY A 46 7.94 -9.22 3.80
N GLY A 47 7.50 -9.50 2.58
CA GLY A 47 6.77 -8.54 1.75
C GLY A 47 5.46 -8.07 2.38
N LEU A 48 4.60 -9.00 2.78
CA LEU A 48 3.26 -8.71 3.28
C LEU A 48 3.23 -8.09 4.68
N PHE A 49 4.08 -8.58 5.60
CA PHE A 49 4.00 -8.19 7.01
C PHE A 49 5.04 -7.15 7.42
N ILE A 50 6.09 -6.95 6.64
CA ILE A 50 7.15 -5.98 6.93
C ILE A 50 7.19 -4.88 5.87
N THR A 51 7.48 -5.25 4.60
CA THR A 51 7.70 -4.24 3.55
C THR A 51 6.44 -3.44 3.25
N ALA A 52 5.28 -4.09 3.07
CA ALA A 52 4.05 -3.40 2.71
C ALA A 52 3.57 -2.41 3.79
N PRO A 53 3.52 -2.75 5.10
CA PRO A 53 3.18 -1.77 6.14
C PRO A 53 4.16 -0.60 6.21
N VAL A 54 5.47 -0.86 6.08
CA VAL A 54 6.48 0.21 6.11
C VAL A 54 6.37 1.11 4.89
N ALA A 55 6.13 0.54 3.72
CA ALA A 55 5.93 1.30 2.48
C ALA A 55 4.67 2.19 2.53
N ALA A 56 3.64 1.78 3.28
CA ALA A 56 2.41 2.57 3.45
C ALA A 56 2.54 3.74 4.44
N LEU A 57 3.62 3.83 5.22
CA LEU A 57 3.78 4.92 6.20
C LEU A 57 3.76 6.32 5.60
N PRO A 58 4.46 6.62 4.48
CA PRO A 58 4.42 7.94 3.86
C PRO A 58 3.00 8.37 3.48
N GLU A 59 2.19 7.47 2.93
CA GLU A 59 0.81 7.72 2.53
C GLU A 59 -0.08 7.99 3.74
N ILE A 60 0.13 7.24 4.83
CA ILE A 60 -0.60 7.45 6.10
C ILE A 60 -0.30 8.86 6.63
N PHE A 61 0.97 9.27 6.68
CA PHE A 61 1.36 10.60 7.15
C PHE A 61 0.86 11.71 6.22
N ALA A 62 0.96 11.55 4.90
CA ALA A 62 0.48 12.51 3.94
C ALA A 62 -1.03 12.70 4.06
N THR A 63 -1.79 11.60 4.09
CA THR A 63 -3.25 11.63 4.25
C THR A 63 -3.66 12.24 5.59
N TRP A 64 -2.96 11.90 6.68
CA TRP A 64 -3.18 12.49 8.00
C TRP A 64 -2.98 14.00 7.98
N TYR A 65 -1.90 14.48 7.39
CA TYR A 65 -1.59 15.91 7.28
C TYR A 65 -2.67 16.67 6.49
N VAL A 66 -3.06 16.15 5.33
CA VAL A 66 -4.09 16.73 4.46
C VAL A 66 -5.46 16.74 5.15
N ALA A 67 -5.84 15.65 5.79
CA ALA A 67 -7.09 15.56 6.55
C ALA A 67 -7.12 16.57 7.71
N ARG A 68 -6.00 16.72 8.42
CA ARG A 68 -5.88 17.65 9.55
C ARG A 68 -5.90 19.12 9.13
N SER A 69 -5.52 19.44 7.90
CA SER A 69 -5.67 20.78 7.31
C SER A 69 -7.09 21.12 6.88
N GLY A 70 -8.06 20.21 7.14
CA GLY A 70 -9.46 20.39 6.75
C GLY A 70 -9.79 19.99 5.30
N GLN A 71 -8.81 19.53 4.54
CA GLN A 71 -8.98 19.12 3.13
C GLN A 71 -9.34 17.63 3.02
N ILE A 72 -10.41 17.20 3.67
CA ILE A 72 -10.81 15.80 3.78
C ILE A 72 -11.02 15.16 2.40
N THR A 73 -11.70 15.86 1.49
CA THR A 73 -11.93 15.36 0.11
C THR A 73 -10.62 15.10 -0.62
N SER A 74 -9.64 16.00 -0.46
CA SER A 74 -8.31 15.86 -1.05
C SER A 74 -7.57 14.64 -0.49
N GLY A 75 -7.66 14.38 0.83
CA GLY A 75 -7.10 13.21 1.46
C GLY A 75 -7.73 11.91 0.93
N VAL A 76 -9.05 11.86 0.83
CA VAL A 76 -9.78 10.70 0.27
C VAL A 76 -9.39 10.44 -1.19
N THR A 77 -9.34 11.49 -2.01
CA THR A 77 -8.96 11.39 -3.42
C THR A 77 -7.51 10.93 -3.58
N SER A 78 -6.61 11.38 -2.70
CA SER A 78 -5.20 10.95 -2.70
C SER A 78 -5.07 9.44 -2.48
N VAL A 79 -5.77 8.88 -1.50
CA VAL A 79 -5.75 7.43 -1.22
C VAL A 79 -6.27 6.62 -2.42
N ILE A 80 -7.37 7.05 -3.05
CA ILE A 80 -7.92 6.37 -4.24
C ILE A 80 -6.95 6.50 -5.43
N GLY A 81 -6.36 7.69 -5.60
CA GLY A 81 -5.40 7.96 -6.66
C GLY A 81 -4.14 7.11 -6.51
N ASP A 82 -3.59 7.02 -5.30
CA ASP A 82 -2.44 6.18 -5.01
C ASP A 82 -2.70 4.71 -5.34
N HIS A 83 -3.83 4.17 -4.90
CA HIS A 83 -4.24 2.81 -5.25
C HIS A 83 -4.31 2.58 -6.77
N THR A 84 -4.90 3.52 -7.50
CA THR A 84 -5.02 3.45 -8.96
C THR A 84 -3.64 3.50 -9.64
N VAL A 85 -2.76 4.40 -9.21
CA VAL A 85 -1.40 4.54 -9.73
C VAL A 85 -0.59 3.28 -9.45
N THR A 86 -0.65 2.76 -8.22
CA THR A 86 0.06 1.55 -7.82
C THR A 86 -0.39 0.35 -8.64
N MET A 87 -1.70 0.18 -8.85
CA MET A 87 -2.25 -0.94 -9.62
C MET A 87 -1.95 -0.85 -11.13
N THR A 88 -1.65 0.33 -11.65
CA THR A 88 -1.36 0.50 -13.09
C THR A 88 0.14 0.58 -13.36
N LEU A 89 0.85 1.51 -12.71
CA LEU A 89 2.24 1.81 -13.01
C LEU A 89 3.24 0.86 -12.36
N ALA A 90 2.94 0.32 -11.17
CA ALA A 90 3.85 -0.60 -10.49
C ALA A 90 3.99 -1.95 -11.20
N PHE A 91 3.03 -2.33 -12.05
CA PHE A 91 3.13 -3.55 -12.86
C PHE A 91 4.07 -3.41 -14.06
N ILE A 92 4.38 -2.20 -14.53
CA ILE A 92 5.25 -1.98 -15.69
C ILE A 92 6.65 -2.60 -15.47
N PRO A 93 7.38 -2.30 -14.38
CA PRO A 93 8.68 -2.91 -14.11
C PRO A 93 8.61 -4.44 -14.00
N LEU A 94 7.56 -4.97 -13.38
CA LEU A 94 7.35 -6.40 -13.23
C LEU A 94 7.17 -7.10 -14.59
N THR A 95 6.48 -6.45 -15.51
CA THR A 95 6.27 -6.97 -16.87
C THR A 95 7.59 -6.99 -17.67
N ILE A 96 8.43 -5.97 -17.50
CA ILE A 96 9.75 -5.86 -18.18
C ILE A 96 10.70 -6.97 -17.69
N VAL A 97 10.71 -7.24 -16.38
CA VAL A 97 11.58 -8.29 -15.80
C VAL A 97 11.07 -9.69 -16.09
N GLY A 98 9.82 -9.83 -16.50
CA GLY A 98 9.14 -11.12 -16.67
C GLY A 98 8.58 -11.63 -15.34
N MET A 99 7.27 -11.58 -15.19
CA MET A 99 6.57 -12.01 -13.99
C MET A 99 5.93 -13.37 -14.22
N THR A 100 6.31 -14.35 -13.42
CA THR A 100 5.64 -15.66 -13.38
C THR A 100 4.85 -15.76 -12.09
N ILE A 101 3.57 -16.08 -12.18
CA ILE A 101 2.72 -16.34 -11.02
C ILE A 101 2.94 -17.78 -10.60
N ASN A 102 3.78 -18.00 -9.61
CA ASN A 102 4.12 -19.34 -9.12
C ASN A 102 3.06 -19.88 -8.14
N ASP A 103 2.38 -18.99 -7.42
CA ASP A 103 1.32 -19.33 -6.48
C ASP A 103 0.00 -18.69 -6.93
N PHE A 104 -0.80 -19.45 -7.66
CA PHE A 104 -2.05 -18.98 -8.21
C PHE A 104 -3.13 -18.78 -7.13
N GLN A 105 -3.05 -19.54 -6.03
CA GLN A 105 -3.98 -19.39 -4.92
C GLN A 105 -3.74 -18.09 -4.17
N LEU A 106 -2.48 -17.78 -3.86
CA LEU A 106 -2.08 -16.50 -3.27
C LEU A 106 -2.48 -15.33 -4.17
N PHE A 107 -2.24 -15.45 -5.48
CA PHE A 107 -2.61 -14.42 -6.45
C PHE A 107 -4.11 -14.13 -6.43
N TRP A 108 -4.96 -15.14 -6.51
CA TRP A 108 -6.43 -14.97 -6.53
C TRP A 108 -6.96 -14.38 -5.24
N VAL A 109 -6.49 -14.85 -4.08
CA VAL A 109 -6.88 -14.31 -2.78
C VAL A 109 -6.52 -12.84 -2.70
N THR A 110 -5.27 -12.49 -3.03
CA THR A 110 -4.80 -11.10 -2.99
C THR A 110 -5.58 -10.22 -3.98
N LEU A 111 -5.77 -10.67 -5.22
CA LEU A 111 -6.53 -9.94 -6.24
C LEU A 111 -7.97 -9.68 -5.79
N SER A 112 -8.62 -10.67 -5.17
CA SER A 112 -9.99 -10.52 -4.66
C SER A 112 -10.07 -9.43 -3.59
N PHE A 113 -9.11 -9.36 -2.67
CA PHE A 113 -9.08 -8.32 -1.64
C PHE A 113 -8.68 -6.95 -2.18
N VAL A 114 -7.79 -6.90 -3.17
CA VAL A 114 -7.44 -5.66 -3.89
C VAL A 114 -8.66 -5.05 -4.58
N ALA A 115 -9.57 -5.87 -5.11
CA ALA A 115 -10.83 -5.40 -5.69
C ALA A 115 -11.89 -5.08 -4.62
N LEU A 116 -11.96 -5.90 -3.56
CA LEU A 116 -12.94 -5.75 -2.48
C LEU A 116 -12.74 -4.47 -1.69
N MET A 117 -11.51 -4.10 -1.35
CA MET A 117 -11.24 -2.94 -0.49
C MET A 117 -11.71 -1.62 -1.11
N PRO A 118 -11.39 -1.26 -2.37
CA PRO A 118 -11.94 -0.07 -3.02
C PRO A 118 -13.45 -0.13 -3.18
N ALA A 119 -14.02 -1.31 -3.44
CA ALA A 119 -15.47 -1.48 -3.56
C ALA A 119 -16.18 -1.21 -2.24
N LEU A 120 -15.65 -1.72 -1.10
CA LEU A 120 -16.16 -1.42 0.24
C LEU A 120 -16.03 0.07 0.55
N TYR A 121 -14.90 0.68 0.22
CA TYR A 121 -14.64 2.08 0.42
C TYR A 121 -15.65 2.94 -0.34
N ALA A 122 -15.87 2.65 -1.62
CA ALA A 122 -16.87 3.33 -2.45
C ALA A 122 -18.30 3.13 -1.90
N ALA A 123 -18.65 1.90 -1.50
CA ALA A 123 -19.95 1.59 -0.91
C ALA A 123 -20.17 2.36 0.40
N PHE A 124 -19.17 2.46 1.27
CA PHE A 124 -19.28 3.20 2.53
C PHE A 124 -19.47 4.70 2.32
N ILE A 125 -18.78 5.29 1.34
CA ILE A 125 -18.99 6.71 0.96
C ILE A 125 -20.40 6.91 0.41
N TRP A 126 -20.86 6.00 -0.46
CA TRP A 126 -22.17 6.09 -1.07
C TRP A 126 -23.30 6.00 -0.06
N TRP A 127 -23.27 4.97 0.82
CA TRP A 127 -24.29 4.77 1.86
C TRP A 127 -24.13 5.71 3.06
N GLY A 128 -22.94 6.24 3.31
CA GLY A 128 -22.66 7.17 4.40
C GLY A 128 -23.09 8.63 4.16
N HIS A 129 -23.87 8.90 3.09
CA HIS A 129 -24.25 10.26 2.72
C HIS A 129 -23.03 11.21 2.57
N LYS A 130 -22.03 10.76 1.84
CA LYS A 130 -20.77 11.47 1.52
C LYS A 130 -19.78 11.59 2.67
N GLY A 131 -19.82 10.68 3.62
CA GLY A 131 -18.84 10.63 4.70
C GLY A 131 -18.73 9.24 5.34
N PHE A 132 -17.69 9.04 6.13
CA PHE A 132 -17.48 7.79 6.88
C PHE A 132 -18.08 7.87 8.27
N ARG A 133 -18.76 6.79 8.69
CA ARG A 133 -19.12 6.57 10.09
C ARG A 133 -17.97 5.85 10.81
N LEU A 134 -17.82 6.08 12.09
CA LEU A 134 -16.75 5.51 12.91
C LEU A 134 -16.64 3.97 12.77
N TRP A 135 -17.76 3.26 12.75
CA TRP A 135 -17.76 1.80 12.57
C TRP A 135 -17.24 1.35 11.21
N GLN A 136 -17.48 2.15 10.14
CA GLN A 136 -16.97 1.87 8.80
C GLN A 136 -15.43 2.01 8.74
N VAL A 137 -14.89 3.00 9.46
CA VAL A 137 -13.44 3.19 9.58
C VAL A 137 -12.80 1.99 10.28
N PHE A 138 -13.45 1.43 11.30
CA PHE A 138 -12.94 0.21 11.96
C PHE A 138 -13.20 -1.08 11.17
N ALA A 139 -14.23 -1.12 10.32
CA ALA A 139 -14.51 -2.28 9.49
C ALA A 139 -13.39 -2.56 8.47
N LEU A 140 -12.78 -1.52 7.89
CA LEU A 140 -11.71 -1.68 6.90
C LEU A 140 -10.48 -2.41 7.45
N PRO A 141 -9.88 -2.00 8.61
CA PRO A 141 -8.81 -2.76 9.23
C PRO A 141 -9.19 -4.19 9.62
N VAL A 142 -10.44 -4.43 10.01
CA VAL A 142 -10.93 -5.79 10.32
C VAL A 142 -10.95 -6.65 9.06
N VAL A 143 -11.41 -6.12 7.93
CA VAL A 143 -11.36 -6.83 6.63
C VAL A 143 -9.92 -7.11 6.23
N TYR A 144 -9.01 -6.17 6.43
CA TYR A 144 -7.59 -6.36 6.17
C TYR A 144 -6.98 -7.43 7.10
N ALA A 145 -7.29 -7.39 8.38
CA ALA A 145 -6.86 -8.42 9.34
C ALA A 145 -7.39 -9.81 8.95
N PHE A 146 -8.65 -9.89 8.49
CA PHE A 146 -9.23 -11.13 7.97
C PHE A 146 -8.46 -11.64 6.75
N TYR A 147 -8.09 -10.76 5.82
CA TYR A 147 -7.23 -11.11 4.68
C TYR A 147 -5.90 -11.71 5.14
N LEU A 148 -5.21 -11.10 6.12
CA LEU A 148 -3.96 -11.62 6.64
C LEU A 148 -4.12 -12.99 7.29
N VAL A 149 -5.19 -13.19 8.09
CA VAL A 149 -5.50 -14.49 8.69
C VAL A 149 -5.77 -15.54 7.61
N LEU A 150 -6.54 -15.18 6.59
CA LEU A 150 -6.87 -16.08 5.48
C LEU A 150 -5.61 -16.49 4.71
N LEU A 151 -4.68 -15.57 4.48
CA LEU A 151 -3.39 -15.89 3.87
C LEU A 151 -2.58 -16.88 4.71
N VAL A 152 -2.50 -16.65 6.02
CA VAL A 152 -1.72 -17.51 6.92
C VAL A 152 -2.33 -18.91 7.05
N VAL A 153 -3.66 -19.00 7.15
CA VAL A 153 -4.35 -20.26 7.43
C VAL A 153 -4.60 -21.08 6.17
N TRP A 154 -4.98 -20.42 5.08
CA TRP A 154 -5.44 -21.13 3.88
C TRP A 154 -4.38 -21.23 2.79
N VAL A 155 -3.68 -20.14 2.51
CA VAL A 155 -2.64 -20.14 1.47
C VAL A 155 -1.35 -20.78 1.97
N GLN A 156 -1.15 -20.84 3.31
CA GLN A 156 0.03 -21.40 3.95
C GLN A 156 1.35 -20.94 3.30
N PRO A 157 1.62 -19.62 3.24
CA PRO A 157 2.85 -19.08 2.64
C PRO A 157 4.11 -19.50 3.42
N PHE A 158 3.92 -20.24 4.51
CA PHE A 158 4.98 -20.85 5.34
C PHE A 158 5.41 -22.23 4.82
N GLY A 159 4.91 -22.65 3.65
CA GLY A 159 5.29 -23.93 3.07
C GLY A 159 6.82 -24.06 3.07
N THR A 160 7.27 -25.08 3.74
CA THR A 160 8.67 -25.53 3.81
C THR A 160 9.24 -25.50 2.40
N GLY A 161 10.19 -24.57 2.21
CA GLY A 161 10.90 -24.47 0.95
C GLY A 161 11.51 -25.82 0.59
N GLY A 162 11.10 -26.33 -0.58
CA GLY A 162 11.90 -27.26 -1.32
C GLY A 162 12.89 -26.51 -2.17
#